data_84360230278f7c3b72a43a9f9e209974
#
_entry.id   84360230278f7c3b72a43a9f9e209974
#
_cell.length_a   1.000
_cell.length_b   1.000
_cell.length_c   1.000
_cell.angle_alpha   90.00
_cell.angle_beta   90.00
_cell.angle_gamma   90.00
#
_symmetry.space_group_name_H-M   'P 1'
#
loop_
_entity.id
_entity.type
_entity.pdbx_description
1 polymer ?
#
loop_
_entity_poly.entity_id
_entity_poly.type
_entity_poly.pdbx_seq_one_letter_code
_entity_poly.pdbx_strand_id
1 'polypeptide(L)'
;MDREKATEQLTAALGAFHGRFKVMYGQVCVRVDKDTYLSTGGNKILADITEDSYELCNINAGDLGEIFRKRPDINAILFGCSADTVKASEESESIPVALEDLARLTGAELKVIPDTSVASILEGVKDASVCLIKGVGAIAVGSNCRKAAVGAQIVEKACEAEVHGRLIGGTSAIDSELAEKYRKDFVSDYTQRNEEPYVNYVNYDEEEFALRSSLIDHGRDLVDRDLSYGSWGNLSVRLNDHEMLITPSSMDYYDIKIEDIVKVDINTLEYGNQRIPSTEVMMHAKAYRELQGCNAIVQTRSNAMSVFAACKAGFVLGTGGLTDLIGDVMVTDYAEPGTDELAEAVVSTLRSTHACIIPHHGAVFYGPSLDVLLAIAEAVELKARNILMFDSGIPEEKEDE
;
A
#
# COMPACT_ATOMS: atom_id res chain seq x y z
N MET A 1 16.86 -20.89 -2.78
CA MET A 1 16.79 -20.39 -1.39
C MET A 1 16.83 -21.62 -0.50
N ASP A 2 17.35 -21.56 0.73
CA ASP A 2 17.21 -22.68 1.67
C ASP A 2 15.87 -22.62 2.42
N ARG A 3 15.56 -23.68 3.19
CA ARG A 3 14.29 -23.78 3.91
C ARG A 3 14.16 -22.74 5.02
N GLU A 4 15.24 -22.40 5.71
CA GLU A 4 15.25 -21.43 6.80
C GLU A 4 14.86 -20.05 6.28
N LYS A 5 15.50 -19.58 5.23
CA LYS A 5 15.16 -18.31 4.56
C LYS A 5 13.75 -18.30 3.99
N ALA A 6 13.25 -19.43 3.50
CA ALA A 6 11.87 -19.55 3.04
C ALA A 6 10.87 -19.43 4.21
N THR A 7 11.19 -20.04 5.36
CA THR A 7 10.40 -19.89 6.60
C THR A 7 10.37 -18.44 7.07
N GLU A 8 11.51 -17.77 7.14
CA GLU A 8 11.60 -16.35 7.50
C GLU A 8 10.73 -15.46 6.58
N GLN A 9 10.79 -15.69 5.26
CA GLN A 9 9.97 -14.93 4.31
C GLN A 9 8.47 -15.16 4.50
N LEU A 10 8.07 -16.40 4.78
CA LEU A 10 6.67 -16.75 5.03
C LEU A 10 6.17 -16.08 6.31
N THR A 11 6.92 -16.21 7.41
CA THR A 11 6.58 -15.61 8.71
C THR A 11 6.49 -14.08 8.61
N ALA A 12 7.44 -13.44 7.95
CA ALA A 12 7.42 -12.00 7.73
C ALA A 12 6.22 -11.54 6.88
N ALA A 13 5.84 -12.31 5.85
CA ALA A 13 4.67 -11.99 5.02
C ALA A 13 3.35 -12.16 5.78
N LEU A 14 3.25 -13.16 6.65
CA LEU A 14 2.07 -13.39 7.50
C LEU A 14 1.94 -12.29 8.57
N GLY A 15 3.06 -11.76 9.07
CA GLY A 15 3.08 -10.61 9.97
C GLY A 15 2.29 -9.41 9.43
N ALA A 16 2.26 -9.22 8.11
CA ALA A 16 1.51 -8.16 7.46
C ALA A 16 -0.02 -8.27 7.61
N PHE A 17 -0.54 -9.37 8.16
CA PHE A 17 -1.97 -9.57 8.41
C PHE A 17 -2.34 -9.52 9.89
N HIS A 18 -1.36 -9.33 10.80
CA HIS A 18 -1.63 -9.16 12.22
C HIS A 18 -2.18 -7.75 12.50
N GLY A 19 -3.11 -7.66 13.46
CA GLY A 19 -3.66 -6.40 13.93
C GLY A 19 -4.60 -5.68 12.95
N ARG A 20 -4.92 -6.27 11.81
CA ARG A 20 -5.81 -5.67 10.82
C ARG A 20 -7.25 -5.61 11.28
N PHE A 21 -7.94 -4.57 10.84
CA PHE A 21 -9.38 -4.41 11.07
C PHE A 21 -10.25 -5.49 10.42
N LYS A 22 -9.73 -6.16 9.37
CA LYS A 22 -10.43 -7.22 8.65
C LYS A 22 -9.67 -8.53 8.69
N VAL A 23 -10.41 -9.61 8.89
CA VAL A 23 -9.88 -10.97 8.85
C VAL A 23 -9.76 -11.43 7.40
N MET A 24 -8.57 -11.87 7.01
CA MET A 24 -8.33 -12.53 5.74
C MET A 24 -8.01 -14.00 5.95
N TYR A 25 -8.77 -14.86 5.28
CA TYR A 25 -8.51 -16.29 5.20
C TYR A 25 -7.65 -16.60 3.99
N GLY A 26 -6.82 -17.64 4.07
CA GLY A 26 -6.05 -17.97 2.87
C GLY A 26 -4.96 -18.99 3.07
N GLN A 27 -4.01 -18.94 2.13
CA GLN A 27 -2.84 -19.80 2.04
C GLN A 27 -1.68 -19.03 1.44
N VAL A 28 -0.50 -19.21 1.99
CA VAL A 28 0.74 -18.68 1.41
C VAL A 28 1.69 -19.81 1.06
N CYS A 29 2.30 -19.71 -0.12
CA CYS A 29 3.28 -20.66 -0.61
C CYS A 29 4.54 -19.92 -1.07
N VAL A 30 5.72 -20.49 -0.80
CA VAL A 30 7.00 -19.94 -1.25
C VAL A 30 7.89 -21.03 -1.81
N ARG A 31 8.47 -20.78 -2.98
CA ARG A 31 9.46 -21.67 -3.61
C ARG A 31 10.72 -21.74 -2.75
N VAL A 32 11.14 -22.96 -2.36
CA VAL A 32 12.40 -23.20 -1.67
C VAL A 32 13.52 -23.41 -2.69
N ASP A 33 13.31 -24.35 -3.61
CA ASP A 33 14.25 -24.67 -4.69
C ASP A 33 13.52 -25.12 -5.97
N LYS A 34 14.23 -25.76 -6.89
CA LYS A 34 13.64 -26.25 -8.16
C LYS A 34 12.64 -27.41 -7.97
N ASP A 35 12.70 -28.10 -6.83
CA ASP A 35 11.95 -29.34 -6.57
C ASP A 35 10.92 -29.18 -5.44
N THR A 36 11.04 -28.13 -4.61
CA THR A 36 10.22 -27.98 -3.40
C THR A 36 9.71 -26.54 -3.17
N TYR A 37 8.59 -26.45 -2.46
CA TYR A 37 8.03 -25.19 -1.92
C TYR A 37 7.49 -25.42 -0.51
N LEU A 38 7.48 -24.37 0.33
CA LEU A 38 6.76 -24.35 1.60
C LEU A 38 5.33 -23.85 1.39
N SER A 39 4.38 -24.43 2.13
CA SER A 39 2.98 -24.04 2.13
C SER A 39 2.45 -23.96 3.56
N THR A 40 1.57 -22.99 3.82
CA THR A 40 0.85 -22.89 5.10
C THR A 40 -0.39 -23.79 5.19
N GLY A 41 -0.69 -24.54 4.10
CA GLY A 41 -2.00 -25.18 3.95
C GLY A 41 -3.12 -24.18 3.68
N GLY A 42 -4.29 -24.67 3.24
CA GLY A 42 -5.41 -23.81 2.84
C GLY A 42 -6.37 -23.45 3.98
N ASN A 43 -7.16 -22.40 3.75
CA ASN A 43 -8.36 -22.04 4.52
C ASN A 43 -8.12 -21.72 6.00
N LYS A 44 -7.06 -21.00 6.31
CA LYS A 44 -6.73 -20.54 7.66
C LYS A 44 -6.83 -19.02 7.72
N ILE A 45 -7.07 -18.45 8.91
CA ILE A 45 -6.88 -17.03 9.16
C ILE A 45 -5.38 -16.75 9.00
N LEU A 46 -5.00 -15.86 8.07
CA LEU A 46 -3.59 -15.60 7.76
C LEU A 46 -2.81 -15.10 8.97
N ALA A 47 -3.43 -14.28 9.81
CA ALA A 47 -2.83 -13.76 11.04
C ALA A 47 -2.56 -14.83 12.12
N ASP A 48 -3.28 -15.95 12.09
CA ASP A 48 -3.16 -17.01 13.10
C ASP A 48 -2.22 -18.14 12.68
N ILE A 49 -1.65 -18.05 11.47
CA ILE A 49 -0.74 -19.08 10.95
C ILE A 49 0.61 -18.99 11.64
N THR A 50 1.08 -20.12 12.17
CA THR A 50 2.39 -20.25 12.82
C THR A 50 3.30 -21.23 12.05
N GLU A 51 4.58 -21.20 12.32
CA GLU A 51 5.60 -22.02 11.65
C GLU A 51 5.33 -23.54 11.76
N ASP A 52 4.70 -23.98 12.84
CA ASP A 52 4.33 -25.40 13.05
C ASP A 52 3.38 -25.95 11.97
N SER A 53 2.70 -25.04 11.25
CA SER A 53 1.80 -25.40 10.16
C SER A 53 2.43 -25.39 8.78
N TYR A 54 3.74 -25.08 8.67
CA TYR A 54 4.42 -25.03 7.38
C TYR A 54 4.81 -26.42 6.90
N GLU A 55 4.33 -26.77 5.71
CA GLU A 55 4.55 -28.05 5.06
C GLU A 55 5.50 -27.90 3.87
N LEU A 56 6.49 -28.80 3.79
CA LEU A 56 7.37 -28.88 2.61
C LEU A 56 6.68 -29.76 1.55
N CYS A 57 6.37 -29.14 0.42
CA CYS A 57 5.65 -29.74 -0.68
C CYS A 57 6.56 -30.00 -1.89
N ASN A 58 6.24 -31.03 -2.68
CA ASN A 58 6.96 -31.34 -3.90
C ASN A 58 6.39 -30.51 -5.08
N ILE A 59 7.26 -29.79 -5.78
CA ILE A 59 6.86 -28.94 -6.91
C ILE A 59 6.35 -29.75 -8.12
N ASN A 60 6.66 -31.06 -8.18
CA ASN A 60 6.18 -31.95 -9.22
C ASN A 60 4.79 -32.57 -8.93
N ALA A 61 4.16 -32.19 -7.81
CA ALA A 61 2.87 -32.67 -7.40
C ALA A 61 1.87 -31.52 -7.18
N GLY A 62 0.61 -31.76 -7.53
CA GLY A 62 -0.51 -30.85 -7.30
C GLY A 62 -0.49 -29.56 -8.15
N ASP A 63 -1.58 -28.81 -8.05
CA ASP A 63 -1.85 -27.62 -8.87
C ASP A 63 -0.87 -26.48 -8.58
N LEU A 64 -0.55 -26.22 -7.30
CA LEU A 64 0.42 -25.20 -6.91
C LEU A 64 1.81 -25.49 -7.47
N GLY A 65 2.23 -26.77 -7.41
CA GLY A 65 3.48 -27.23 -8.02
C GLY A 65 3.49 -26.97 -9.53
N GLU A 66 2.36 -27.21 -10.22
CA GLU A 66 2.23 -26.96 -11.65
C GLU A 66 2.34 -25.46 -11.98
N ILE A 67 1.74 -24.57 -11.17
CA ILE A 67 1.88 -23.12 -11.34
C ILE A 67 3.36 -22.73 -11.23
N PHE A 68 4.06 -23.18 -10.18
CA PHE A 68 5.48 -22.91 -10.01
C PHE A 68 6.33 -23.44 -11.17
N ARG A 69 6.02 -24.61 -11.75
CA ARG A 69 6.76 -25.13 -12.91
C ARG A 69 6.55 -24.31 -14.17
N LYS A 70 5.30 -23.87 -14.42
CA LYS A 70 4.93 -23.10 -15.61
C LYS A 70 5.37 -21.63 -15.53
N ARG A 71 5.54 -21.10 -14.32
CA ARG A 71 5.95 -19.72 -14.06
C ARG A 71 7.19 -19.72 -13.13
N PRO A 72 8.39 -19.95 -13.68
CA PRO A 72 9.63 -19.97 -12.90
C PRO A 72 10.01 -18.61 -12.32
N ASP A 73 9.43 -17.53 -12.83
CA ASP A 73 9.55 -16.16 -12.32
C ASP A 73 8.73 -15.93 -11.03
N ILE A 74 7.72 -16.76 -10.76
CA ILE A 74 6.94 -16.72 -9.52
C ILE A 74 7.67 -17.50 -8.42
N ASN A 75 8.01 -16.83 -7.31
CA ASN A 75 8.58 -17.47 -6.13
C ASN A 75 7.62 -17.53 -4.94
N ALA A 76 6.52 -16.76 -4.97
CA ALA A 76 5.49 -16.82 -3.94
C ALA A 76 4.08 -16.72 -4.55
N ILE A 77 3.13 -17.42 -3.92
CA ILE A 77 1.71 -17.40 -4.26
C ILE A 77 0.94 -17.20 -2.95
N LEU A 78 0.00 -16.26 -2.93
CA LEU A 78 -0.92 -16.05 -1.84
C LEU A 78 -2.35 -16.13 -2.37
N PHE A 79 -3.16 -17.00 -1.79
CA PHE A 79 -4.61 -16.98 -1.91
C PHE A 79 -5.16 -16.22 -0.70
N GLY A 80 -5.97 -15.20 -0.92
CA GLY A 80 -6.59 -14.39 0.12
C GLY A 80 -8.10 -14.26 -0.09
N CYS A 81 -8.87 -14.44 0.98
CA CYS A 81 -10.32 -14.34 0.96
C CYS A 81 -10.79 -13.43 2.09
N SER A 82 -11.50 -12.37 1.75
CA SER A 82 -12.26 -11.51 2.65
C SER A 82 -13.71 -11.39 2.13
N ALA A 83 -14.61 -10.85 2.94
CA ALA A 83 -16.00 -10.64 2.50
C ALA A 83 -16.07 -9.74 1.25
N ASP A 84 -15.22 -8.70 1.16
CA ASP A 84 -15.23 -7.77 0.06
C ASP A 84 -14.63 -8.37 -1.22
N THR A 85 -13.57 -9.18 -1.12
CA THR A 85 -13.00 -9.86 -2.30
C THR A 85 -13.96 -10.87 -2.90
N VAL A 86 -14.69 -11.61 -2.05
CA VAL A 86 -15.74 -12.54 -2.50
C VAL A 86 -16.87 -11.76 -3.19
N LYS A 87 -17.45 -10.78 -2.50
CA LYS A 87 -18.57 -9.98 -3.00
C LYS A 87 -18.24 -9.30 -4.33
N ALA A 88 -17.09 -8.63 -4.41
CA ALA A 88 -16.66 -7.96 -5.64
C ALA A 88 -16.49 -8.96 -6.81
N SER A 89 -15.96 -10.16 -6.54
CA SER A 89 -15.76 -11.20 -7.56
C SER A 89 -17.06 -11.83 -8.05
N GLU A 90 -18.12 -11.86 -7.23
CA GLU A 90 -19.43 -12.38 -7.62
C GLU A 90 -20.23 -11.42 -8.50
N GLU A 91 -20.07 -10.12 -8.27
CA GLU A 91 -20.88 -9.07 -8.89
C GLU A 91 -20.36 -8.63 -10.27
N SER A 92 -19.10 -8.95 -10.61
CA SER A 92 -18.46 -8.48 -11.85
C SER A 92 -17.62 -9.56 -12.52
N GLU A 93 -17.42 -9.46 -13.84
CA GLU A 93 -16.47 -10.29 -14.60
C GLU A 93 -15.07 -9.65 -14.68
N SER A 94 -15.00 -8.36 -14.52
CA SER A 94 -13.77 -7.57 -14.27
C SER A 94 -14.14 -6.28 -13.55
N ILE A 95 -13.18 -5.73 -12.79
CA ILE A 95 -13.35 -4.50 -12.03
C ILE A 95 -12.44 -3.42 -12.65
N PRO A 96 -13.02 -2.30 -13.15
CA PRO A 96 -12.21 -1.16 -13.61
C PRO A 96 -11.35 -0.61 -12.47
N VAL A 97 -10.10 -0.32 -12.75
CA VAL A 97 -9.16 0.09 -11.71
C VAL A 97 -9.36 1.54 -11.32
N ALA A 98 -9.63 1.76 -10.03
CA ALA A 98 -9.86 3.09 -9.45
C ALA A 98 -8.71 3.55 -8.51
N LEU A 99 -7.68 2.71 -8.29
CA LEU A 99 -6.53 3.01 -7.43
C LEU A 99 -5.23 2.77 -8.20
N GLU A 100 -4.30 3.71 -8.09
CA GLU A 100 -3.02 3.69 -8.81
C GLU A 100 -2.15 2.49 -8.44
N ASP A 101 -2.10 2.11 -7.16
CA ASP A 101 -1.33 0.95 -6.71
C ASP A 101 -1.88 -0.36 -7.31
N LEU A 102 -3.20 -0.49 -7.48
CA LEU A 102 -3.78 -1.60 -8.21
C LEU A 102 -3.44 -1.53 -9.72
N ALA A 103 -3.53 -0.33 -10.34
CA ALA A 103 -3.14 -0.15 -11.75
C ALA A 103 -1.71 -0.65 -12.01
N ARG A 104 -0.79 -0.39 -11.09
CA ARG A 104 0.59 -0.89 -11.17
C ARG A 104 0.70 -2.41 -11.09
N LEU A 105 -0.28 -3.10 -10.50
CA LEU A 105 -0.30 -4.57 -10.41
C LEU A 105 -1.05 -5.24 -11.56
N THR A 106 -2.02 -4.57 -12.17
CA THR A 106 -2.96 -5.19 -13.12
C THR A 106 -3.07 -4.51 -14.49
N GLY A 107 -2.73 -3.23 -14.61
CA GLY A 107 -3.12 -2.38 -15.72
C GLY A 107 -4.54 -1.82 -15.54
N ALA A 108 -5.33 -1.78 -16.60
CA ALA A 108 -6.62 -1.09 -16.63
C ALA A 108 -7.76 -1.81 -15.86
N GLU A 109 -7.64 -3.12 -15.63
CA GLU A 109 -8.69 -3.91 -14.97
C GLU A 109 -8.15 -4.96 -14.02
N LEU A 110 -8.88 -5.22 -12.94
CA LEU A 110 -8.69 -6.39 -12.10
C LEU A 110 -9.55 -7.53 -12.63
N LYS A 111 -8.92 -8.54 -13.23
CA LYS A 111 -9.61 -9.69 -13.83
C LYS A 111 -10.26 -10.57 -12.79
N VAL A 112 -11.45 -11.10 -13.10
CA VAL A 112 -12.13 -12.16 -12.35
C VAL A 112 -12.08 -13.45 -13.17
N ILE A 113 -11.33 -14.43 -12.70
CA ILE A 113 -11.24 -15.75 -13.33
C ILE A 113 -12.36 -16.67 -12.85
N PRO A 114 -12.83 -17.64 -13.66
CA PRO A 114 -14.03 -18.40 -13.35
C PRO A 114 -13.85 -19.44 -12.23
N ASP A 115 -12.64 -19.95 -12.04
CA ASP A 115 -12.36 -21.06 -11.12
C ASP A 115 -10.88 -21.11 -10.67
N THR A 116 -10.58 -22.05 -9.77
CA THR A 116 -9.24 -22.27 -9.22
C THR A 116 -8.35 -23.18 -10.06
N SER A 117 -8.73 -23.53 -11.30
CA SER A 117 -7.91 -24.39 -12.15
C SER A 117 -6.57 -23.70 -12.50
N VAL A 118 -5.53 -24.49 -12.67
CA VAL A 118 -4.20 -24.00 -13.04
C VAL A 118 -4.25 -23.15 -14.33
N ALA A 119 -5.08 -23.54 -15.28
CA ALA A 119 -5.24 -22.81 -16.55
C ALA A 119 -5.84 -21.43 -16.33
N SER A 120 -6.92 -21.34 -15.54
CA SER A 120 -7.57 -20.06 -15.19
C SER A 120 -6.61 -19.16 -14.41
N ILE A 121 -5.93 -19.70 -13.42
CA ILE A 121 -4.96 -18.92 -12.62
C ILE A 121 -3.83 -18.37 -13.49
N LEU A 122 -3.23 -19.21 -14.34
CA LEU A 122 -2.13 -18.78 -15.21
C LEU A 122 -2.56 -17.71 -16.23
N GLU A 123 -3.79 -17.78 -16.72
CA GLU A 123 -4.35 -16.72 -17.59
C GLU A 123 -4.61 -15.43 -16.78
N GLY A 124 -5.15 -15.54 -15.56
CA GLY A 124 -5.42 -14.40 -14.69
C GLY A 124 -4.19 -13.61 -14.32
N VAL A 125 -3.06 -14.30 -14.05
CA VAL A 125 -1.79 -13.67 -13.66
C VAL A 125 -0.75 -13.64 -14.77
N LYS A 126 -1.18 -13.74 -16.04
CA LYS A 126 -0.28 -13.74 -17.21
C LYS A 126 0.50 -12.43 -17.33
N ASP A 127 -0.22 -11.31 -17.33
CA ASP A 127 0.33 -9.96 -17.47
C ASP A 127 0.13 -9.12 -16.18
N ALA A 128 -0.46 -9.72 -15.15
CA ALA A 128 -0.77 -9.11 -13.87
C ALA A 128 -0.05 -9.83 -12.71
N SER A 129 0.03 -9.18 -11.56
CA SER A 129 0.54 -9.80 -10.33
C SER A 129 -0.58 -10.33 -9.42
N VAL A 130 -1.84 -10.01 -9.75
CA VAL A 130 -3.02 -10.34 -8.97
C VAL A 130 -4.24 -10.56 -9.87
N CYS A 131 -5.20 -11.39 -9.43
CA CYS A 131 -6.55 -11.45 -10.01
C CYS A 131 -7.54 -11.94 -8.94
N LEU A 132 -8.84 -11.80 -9.21
CA LEU A 132 -9.92 -12.39 -8.41
C LEU A 132 -10.33 -13.74 -8.98
N ILE A 133 -10.84 -14.61 -8.11
CA ILE A 133 -11.44 -15.89 -8.44
C ILE A 133 -12.91 -15.82 -8.05
N LYS A 134 -13.82 -16.06 -8.98
CA LYS A 134 -15.26 -15.87 -8.81
C LYS A 134 -15.79 -16.65 -7.59
N GLY A 135 -16.39 -15.93 -6.64
CA GLY A 135 -16.97 -16.50 -5.41
C GLY A 135 -15.95 -17.09 -4.41
N VAL A 136 -14.64 -16.89 -4.64
CA VAL A 136 -13.58 -17.48 -3.80
C VAL A 136 -12.76 -16.43 -3.09
N GLY A 137 -12.28 -15.41 -3.80
CA GLY A 137 -11.41 -14.38 -3.28
C GLY A 137 -10.33 -13.96 -4.28
N ALA A 138 -9.12 -13.67 -3.80
CA ALA A 138 -8.01 -13.17 -4.61
C ALA A 138 -6.84 -14.16 -4.66
N ILE A 139 -6.08 -14.09 -5.76
CA ILE A 139 -4.75 -14.68 -5.85
C ILE A 139 -3.74 -13.57 -6.15
N ALA A 140 -2.63 -13.59 -5.44
CA ALA A 140 -1.50 -12.70 -5.65
C ALA A 140 -0.22 -13.53 -5.86
N VAL A 141 0.62 -13.11 -6.79
CA VAL A 141 1.88 -13.75 -7.10
C VAL A 141 3.02 -12.75 -7.00
N GLY A 142 4.20 -13.23 -6.61
CA GLY A 142 5.35 -12.35 -6.43
C GLY A 142 6.70 -13.05 -6.55
N SER A 143 7.76 -12.26 -6.70
CA SER A 143 9.14 -12.74 -6.63
C SER A 143 9.59 -13.10 -5.21
N ASN A 144 8.79 -12.78 -4.19
CA ASN A 144 8.93 -13.18 -2.79
C ASN A 144 7.56 -13.11 -2.08
N CYS A 145 7.49 -13.64 -0.85
CA CYS A 145 6.24 -13.67 -0.06
C CYS A 145 5.71 -12.27 0.26
N ARG A 146 6.57 -11.31 0.55
CA ARG A 146 6.17 -9.94 0.88
C ARG A 146 5.45 -9.27 -0.29
N LYS A 147 5.97 -9.40 -1.51
CA LYS A 147 5.32 -8.87 -2.73
C LYS A 147 3.95 -9.52 -2.98
N ALA A 148 3.81 -10.81 -2.73
CA ALA A 148 2.52 -11.50 -2.83
C ALA A 148 1.54 -11.02 -1.74
N ALA A 149 2.00 -10.85 -0.50
CA ALA A 149 1.17 -10.33 0.60
C ALA A 149 0.68 -8.90 0.33
N VAL A 150 1.57 -8.00 -0.08
CA VAL A 150 1.21 -6.63 -0.47
C VAL A 150 0.22 -6.62 -1.63
N GLY A 151 0.42 -7.50 -2.64
CA GLY A 151 -0.53 -7.66 -3.74
C GLY A 151 -1.94 -8.04 -3.26
N ALA A 152 -2.05 -8.99 -2.34
CA ALA A 152 -3.32 -9.40 -1.75
C ALA A 152 -3.99 -8.27 -0.95
N GLN A 153 -3.21 -7.49 -0.19
CA GLN A 153 -3.69 -6.32 0.55
C GLN A 153 -4.22 -5.21 -0.37
N ILE A 154 -3.54 -4.95 -1.48
CA ILE A 154 -3.99 -3.96 -2.49
C ILE A 154 -5.28 -4.41 -3.16
N VAL A 155 -5.41 -5.71 -3.51
CA VAL A 155 -6.66 -6.25 -4.07
C VAL A 155 -7.80 -6.15 -3.06
N GLU A 156 -7.57 -6.51 -1.80
CA GLU A 156 -8.59 -6.37 -0.75
C GLU A 156 -9.08 -4.93 -0.64
N LYS A 157 -8.16 -3.98 -0.55
CA LYS A 157 -8.46 -2.54 -0.50
C LYS A 157 -9.26 -2.06 -1.71
N ALA A 158 -8.92 -2.52 -2.91
CA ALA A 158 -9.64 -2.17 -4.13
C ALA A 158 -11.05 -2.78 -4.17
N CYS A 159 -11.22 -4.01 -3.69
CA CYS A 159 -12.54 -4.63 -3.53
C CYS A 159 -13.38 -3.91 -2.47
N GLU A 160 -12.77 -3.47 -1.37
CA GLU A 160 -13.42 -2.62 -0.37
C GLU A 160 -13.91 -1.31 -1.01
N ALA A 161 -13.07 -0.67 -1.84
CA ALA A 161 -13.45 0.55 -2.56
C ALA A 161 -14.62 0.29 -3.52
N GLU A 162 -14.62 -0.81 -4.27
CA GLU A 162 -15.70 -1.17 -5.18
C GLU A 162 -17.02 -1.47 -4.46
N VAL A 163 -16.96 -2.17 -3.32
CA VAL A 163 -18.14 -2.57 -2.55
C VAL A 163 -18.72 -1.39 -1.76
N HIS A 164 -17.91 -0.69 -0.99
CA HIS A 164 -18.34 0.35 -0.07
C HIS A 164 -18.37 1.76 -0.70
N GLY A 165 -17.59 1.99 -1.73
CA GLY A 165 -17.60 3.27 -2.46
C GLY A 165 -18.95 3.62 -3.05
N ARG A 166 -19.83 2.64 -3.31
CA ARG A 166 -21.21 2.85 -3.78
C ARG A 166 -22.04 3.71 -2.82
N LEU A 167 -21.72 3.69 -1.54
CA LEU A 167 -22.37 4.48 -0.49
C LEU A 167 -22.07 5.98 -0.60
N ILE A 168 -20.93 6.33 -1.21
CA ILE A 168 -20.44 7.71 -1.35
C ILE A 168 -20.31 8.16 -2.81
N GLY A 169 -21.08 7.57 -3.71
CA GLY A 169 -21.17 7.99 -5.12
C GLY A 169 -20.54 7.02 -6.14
N GLY A 170 -19.91 5.94 -5.69
CA GLY A 170 -19.25 4.94 -6.52
C GLY A 170 -17.81 5.29 -6.89
N THR A 171 -17.04 4.27 -7.26
CA THR A 171 -15.65 4.43 -7.70
C THR A 171 -15.57 5.11 -9.07
N SER A 172 -14.51 5.88 -9.28
CA SER A 172 -14.18 6.49 -10.57
C SER A 172 -12.95 5.78 -11.14
N ALA A 173 -13.08 5.14 -12.28
CA ALA A 173 -11.95 4.45 -12.90
C ALA A 173 -10.86 5.44 -13.33
N ILE A 174 -9.60 4.97 -13.26
CA ILE A 174 -8.46 5.61 -13.91
C ILE A 174 -8.62 5.40 -15.43
N ASP A 175 -8.22 6.39 -16.24
CA ASP A 175 -8.16 6.22 -17.67
C ASP A 175 -7.34 4.98 -18.06
N SER A 176 -7.87 4.17 -19.00
CA SER A 176 -7.28 2.88 -19.31
C SER A 176 -5.86 2.98 -19.88
N GLU A 177 -5.56 3.98 -20.71
CA GLU A 177 -4.22 4.18 -21.27
C GLU A 177 -3.24 4.60 -20.16
N LEU A 178 -3.70 5.42 -19.23
CA LEU A 178 -2.92 5.84 -18.06
C LEU A 178 -2.66 4.66 -17.10
N ALA A 179 -3.65 3.82 -16.85
CA ALA A 179 -3.49 2.63 -16.01
C ALA A 179 -2.48 1.63 -16.62
N GLU A 180 -2.52 1.41 -17.94
CA GLU A 180 -1.54 0.59 -18.66
C GLU A 180 -0.13 1.23 -18.63
N LYS A 181 -0.03 2.55 -18.71
CA LYS A 181 1.25 3.27 -18.51
C LYS A 181 1.80 2.99 -17.12
N TYR A 182 0.97 3.10 -16.05
CA TYR A 182 1.39 2.80 -14.68
C TYR A 182 1.89 1.37 -14.52
N ARG A 183 1.21 0.40 -15.14
CA ARG A 183 1.66 -1.01 -15.14
C ARG A 183 3.02 -1.17 -15.80
N LYS A 184 3.18 -0.58 -16.97
CA LYS A 184 4.43 -0.64 -17.73
C LYS A 184 5.59 -0.01 -16.95
N ASP A 185 5.40 1.19 -16.43
CA ASP A 185 6.42 1.92 -15.67
C ASP A 185 6.79 1.18 -14.38
N PHE A 186 5.81 0.55 -13.72
CA PHE A 186 6.05 -0.26 -12.54
C PHE A 186 6.99 -1.43 -12.82
N VAL A 187 6.76 -2.16 -13.90
CA VAL A 187 7.56 -3.35 -14.26
C VAL A 187 8.94 -2.97 -14.81
N SER A 188 9.03 -1.90 -15.62
CA SER A 188 10.26 -1.56 -16.33
C SER A 188 11.21 -0.63 -15.57
N ASP A 189 10.69 0.15 -14.61
CA ASP A 189 11.46 1.18 -13.90
C ASP A 189 11.27 1.10 -12.39
N TYR A 190 10.05 1.26 -11.88
CA TYR A 190 9.80 1.45 -10.46
C TYR A 190 10.33 0.31 -9.58
N THR A 191 10.09 -0.94 -9.97
CA THR A 191 10.56 -2.12 -9.19
C THR A 191 12.06 -2.29 -9.21
N GLN A 192 12.77 -1.62 -10.10
CA GLN A 192 14.24 -1.69 -10.24
C GLN A 192 14.94 -0.55 -9.52
N ARG A 193 14.20 0.48 -9.10
CA ARG A 193 14.76 1.61 -8.34
C ARG A 193 15.32 1.10 -7.03
N ASN A 194 16.51 1.56 -6.70
CA ASN A 194 17.17 1.24 -5.43
C ASN A 194 17.42 -0.26 -5.13
N GLU A 195 17.31 -1.16 -6.13
CA GLU A 195 17.61 -2.59 -5.95
C GLU A 195 19.12 -2.88 -5.72
N GLU A 196 19.99 -2.06 -6.31
CA GLU A 196 21.43 -2.24 -6.17
C GLU A 196 21.88 -1.94 -4.74
N PRO A 197 22.84 -2.72 -4.19
CA PRO A 197 23.42 -2.43 -2.90
C PRO A 197 24.00 -1.02 -2.85
N TYR A 198 23.62 -0.26 -1.84
CA TYR A 198 24.12 1.09 -1.61
C TYR A 198 24.85 1.14 -0.28
N VAL A 199 26.07 1.64 -0.30
CA VAL A 199 26.86 1.86 0.91
C VAL A 199 27.25 3.33 0.94
N ASN A 200 26.77 4.03 1.94
CA ASN A 200 27.12 5.42 2.20
C ASN A 200 27.96 5.48 3.48
N TYR A 201 29.21 5.93 3.37
CA TYR A 201 30.12 6.11 4.51
C TYR A 201 30.04 7.54 5.10
N VAL A 202 28.92 8.22 4.97
CA VAL A 202 28.73 9.56 5.52
C VAL A 202 28.54 9.48 7.04
N ASN A 203 29.31 10.26 7.78
CA ASN A 203 29.04 10.50 9.18
C ASN A 203 27.94 11.56 9.28
N TYR A 204 26.78 11.19 9.79
CA TYR A 204 25.70 12.10 10.13
C TYR A 204 25.99 12.76 11.48
N ASP A 205 25.62 14.02 11.65
CA ASP A 205 25.58 14.60 12.99
C ASP A 205 24.46 13.96 13.82
N GLU A 206 24.42 14.28 15.11
CA GLU A 206 23.49 13.64 16.05
C GLU A 206 22.01 13.94 15.70
N GLU A 207 21.72 15.14 15.24
CA GLU A 207 20.38 15.60 14.87
C GLU A 207 19.91 14.89 13.59
N GLU A 208 20.71 14.91 12.52
CA GLU A 208 20.39 14.21 11.27
C GLU A 208 20.23 12.70 11.50
N PHE A 209 21.11 12.09 12.32
CA PHE A 209 21.01 10.66 12.64
C PHE A 209 19.69 10.32 13.37
N ALA A 210 19.30 11.14 14.35
CA ALA A 210 18.05 10.96 15.08
C ALA A 210 16.81 11.06 14.17
N LEU A 211 16.79 12.04 13.25
CA LEU A 211 15.69 12.21 12.30
C LEU A 211 15.62 11.06 11.29
N ARG A 212 16.75 10.53 10.80
CA ARG A 212 16.79 9.35 9.94
C ARG A 212 16.26 8.10 10.65
N SER A 213 16.68 7.89 11.89
CA SER A 213 16.14 6.81 12.73
C SER A 213 14.64 6.93 12.94
N SER A 214 14.18 8.14 13.25
CA SER A 214 12.75 8.43 13.40
C SER A 214 11.94 8.12 12.14
N LEU A 215 12.44 8.48 10.95
CA LEU A 215 11.77 8.15 9.68
C LEU A 215 11.64 6.64 9.45
N ILE A 216 12.64 5.86 9.83
CA ILE A 216 12.59 4.40 9.73
C ILE A 216 11.55 3.81 10.68
N ASP A 217 11.57 4.23 11.95
CA ASP A 217 10.66 3.72 12.95
C ASP A 217 9.20 4.07 12.62
N HIS A 218 8.93 5.33 12.23
CA HIS A 218 7.59 5.75 11.80
C HIS A 218 7.17 5.15 10.46
N GLY A 219 8.12 4.82 9.58
CA GLY A 219 7.82 4.08 8.35
C GLY A 219 7.33 2.67 8.62
N ARG A 220 7.92 1.98 9.62
CA ARG A 220 7.42 0.68 10.10
C ARG A 220 6.08 0.83 10.80
N ASP A 221 5.93 1.81 11.67
CA ASP A 221 4.67 2.14 12.33
C ASP A 221 3.54 2.41 11.32
N LEU A 222 3.83 3.09 10.19
CA LEU A 222 2.87 3.34 9.13
C LEU A 222 2.29 2.02 8.56
N VAL A 223 3.15 1.01 8.39
CA VAL A 223 2.74 -0.32 7.92
C VAL A 223 2.04 -1.11 9.02
N ASP A 224 2.57 -1.10 10.25
CA ASP A 224 2.03 -1.85 11.38
C ASP A 224 0.62 -1.37 11.80
N ARG A 225 0.30 -0.10 11.54
CA ARG A 225 -1.04 0.49 11.78
C ARG A 225 -1.98 0.39 10.58
N ASP A 226 -1.67 -0.40 9.55
CA ASP A 226 -2.45 -0.50 8.31
C ASP A 226 -2.69 0.86 7.58
N LEU A 227 -1.81 1.83 7.81
CA LEU A 227 -1.88 3.12 7.13
C LEU A 227 -1.21 3.11 5.76
N SER A 228 -0.40 2.10 5.48
CA SER A 228 0.17 1.81 4.16
C SER A 228 0.63 0.35 4.06
N TYR A 229 1.18 -0.06 2.90
CA TYR A 229 1.59 -1.44 2.60
C TYR A 229 2.93 -1.48 1.86
N GLY A 230 3.84 -2.34 2.32
CA GLY A 230 5.12 -2.59 1.67
C GLY A 230 5.96 -1.33 1.47
N SER A 231 6.09 -0.87 0.23
CA SER A 231 6.84 0.34 -0.16
C SER A 231 5.93 1.53 -0.53
N TRP A 232 4.63 1.40 -0.30
CA TRP A 232 3.66 2.46 -0.66
C TRP A 232 3.57 3.52 0.43
N GLY A 233 3.08 4.71 0.05
CA GLY A 233 3.14 5.87 0.92
C GLY A 233 4.57 6.41 1.03
N ASN A 234 4.74 7.47 1.79
CA ASN A 234 6.05 8.06 2.05
C ASN A 234 5.99 9.00 3.25
N LEU A 235 7.15 9.26 3.83
CA LEU A 235 7.31 10.15 4.97
C LEU A 235 8.50 11.07 4.73
N SER A 236 8.40 12.30 5.23
CA SER A 236 9.53 13.21 5.29
C SER A 236 9.51 14.05 6.55
N VAL A 237 10.68 14.57 6.92
CA VAL A 237 10.85 15.57 7.98
C VAL A 237 11.73 16.70 7.48
N ARG A 238 11.46 17.92 7.96
CA ARG A 238 12.33 19.08 7.74
C ARG A 238 13.61 18.88 8.55
N LEU A 239 14.76 18.94 7.90
CA LEU A 239 16.05 18.95 8.58
C LEU A 239 16.45 20.38 8.99
N ASN A 240 16.26 21.34 8.10
CA ASN A 240 16.52 22.76 8.32
C ASN A 240 15.72 23.60 7.30
N ASP A 241 16.02 24.89 7.19
CA ASP A 241 15.32 25.80 6.27
C ASP A 241 15.52 25.48 4.77
N HIS A 242 16.54 24.70 4.43
CA HIS A 242 16.93 24.38 3.05
C HIS A 242 16.83 22.89 2.70
N GLU A 243 16.78 22.01 3.70
CA GLU A 243 16.88 20.57 3.48
C GLU A 243 15.77 19.80 4.19
N MET A 244 15.36 18.72 3.57
CA MET A 244 14.48 17.69 4.15
C MET A 244 15.12 16.31 4.06
N LEU A 245 14.68 15.40 4.93
CA LEU A 245 14.91 13.98 4.84
C LEU A 245 13.61 13.29 4.37
N ILE A 246 13.71 12.40 3.39
CA ILE A 246 12.56 11.69 2.81
C ILE A 246 12.87 10.22 2.60
N THR A 247 11.85 9.37 2.70
CA THR A 247 11.96 7.94 2.42
C THR A 247 12.31 7.67 0.95
N PRO A 248 13.11 6.62 0.67
CA PRO A 248 13.50 6.25 -0.69
C PRO A 248 12.33 5.68 -1.49
N SER A 249 12.40 5.78 -2.83
CA SER A 249 11.42 5.17 -3.73
C SER A 249 11.54 3.65 -3.75
N SER A 250 10.44 2.93 -3.83
CA SER A 250 10.31 1.48 -4.06
C SER A 250 11.00 0.54 -3.05
N MET A 251 11.42 1.04 -1.91
CA MET A 251 11.98 0.22 -0.83
C MET A 251 10.92 -0.08 0.22
N ASP A 252 10.85 -1.36 0.62
CA ASP A 252 9.97 -1.78 1.72
C ASP A 252 10.45 -1.19 3.05
N TYR A 253 9.52 -0.69 3.87
CA TYR A 253 9.85 0.01 5.13
C TYR A 253 10.67 -0.83 6.11
N TYR A 254 10.53 -2.14 6.08
CA TYR A 254 11.33 -3.04 6.92
C TYR A 254 12.76 -3.24 6.43
N ASP A 255 13.03 -2.92 5.16
CA ASP A 255 14.35 -3.08 4.55
C ASP A 255 15.16 -1.77 4.53
N ILE A 256 14.51 -0.61 4.81
CA ILE A 256 15.16 0.71 4.84
C ILE A 256 16.13 0.81 6.01
N LYS A 257 17.34 1.28 5.74
CA LYS A 257 18.41 1.57 6.70
C LYS A 257 18.69 3.07 6.78
N ILE A 258 19.49 3.46 7.75
CA ILE A 258 19.87 4.87 7.99
C ILE A 258 20.42 5.54 6.73
N GLU A 259 21.30 4.84 6.03
CA GLU A 259 21.95 5.33 4.79
C GLU A 259 21.00 5.44 3.60
N ASP A 260 19.86 4.74 3.62
CA ASP A 260 18.89 4.75 2.52
C ASP A 260 17.94 5.96 2.56
N ILE A 261 17.78 6.61 3.73
CA ILE A 261 17.01 7.86 3.84
C ILE A 261 17.68 8.95 3.01
N VAL A 262 16.93 9.65 2.19
CA VAL A 262 17.46 10.63 1.22
C VAL A 262 17.38 12.05 1.77
N LYS A 263 18.51 12.75 1.75
CA LYS A 263 18.56 14.19 2.03
C LYS A 263 18.40 14.96 0.73
N VAL A 264 17.44 15.88 0.70
CA VAL A 264 17.06 16.63 -0.51
C VAL A 264 17.02 18.12 -0.20
N ASP A 265 17.60 18.94 -1.07
CA ASP A 265 17.42 20.39 -1.03
C ASP A 265 15.98 20.76 -1.44
N ILE A 266 15.28 21.48 -0.55
CA ILE A 266 13.86 21.83 -0.71
C ILE A 266 13.62 22.75 -1.92
N ASN A 267 14.60 23.54 -2.33
CA ASN A 267 14.45 24.54 -3.39
C ASN A 267 14.85 24.02 -4.77
N THR A 268 15.95 23.23 -4.83
CA THR A 268 16.51 22.74 -6.09
C THR A 268 16.12 21.30 -6.40
N LEU A 269 15.63 20.54 -5.41
CA LEU A 269 15.37 19.09 -5.45
C LEU A 269 16.63 18.24 -5.66
N GLU A 270 17.81 18.83 -5.53
CA GLU A 270 19.08 18.09 -5.59
C GLU A 270 19.25 17.18 -4.38
N TYR A 271 19.68 15.95 -4.61
CA TYR A 271 19.94 14.95 -3.56
C TYR A 271 21.29 14.23 -3.73
N GLY A 272 22.10 14.67 -4.71
CA GLY A 272 23.43 14.13 -4.91
C GLY A 272 23.46 12.63 -5.27
N ASN A 273 24.57 11.97 -4.93
CA ASN A 273 24.75 10.53 -5.19
C ASN A 273 24.22 9.69 -4.01
N GLN A 274 22.91 9.65 -3.87
CA GLN A 274 22.18 8.90 -2.83
C GLN A 274 21.17 7.95 -3.48
N ARG A 275 20.32 7.29 -2.65
CA ARG A 275 19.12 6.60 -3.15
C ARG A 275 18.22 7.57 -3.92
N ILE A 276 17.42 7.03 -4.83
CA ILE A 276 16.38 7.78 -5.49
C ILE A 276 15.28 8.07 -4.45
N PRO A 277 14.94 9.34 -4.19
CA PRO A 277 13.89 9.69 -3.23
C PRO A 277 12.50 9.23 -3.72
N SER A 278 11.50 9.29 -2.83
CA SER A 278 10.09 9.12 -3.20
C SER A 278 9.72 9.91 -4.46
N THR A 279 8.88 9.34 -5.31
CA THR A 279 8.33 10.05 -6.50
C THR A 279 7.63 11.35 -6.14
N GLU A 280 7.12 11.48 -4.91
CA GLU A 280 6.40 12.65 -4.40
C GLU A 280 7.33 13.73 -3.80
N VAL A 281 8.64 13.63 -4.01
CA VAL A 281 9.64 14.57 -3.49
C VAL A 281 9.31 16.04 -3.79
N MET A 282 8.77 16.32 -4.97
CA MET A 282 8.38 17.66 -5.41
C MET A 282 7.21 18.23 -4.59
N MET A 283 6.20 17.40 -4.31
CA MET A 283 5.06 17.74 -3.44
C MET A 283 5.52 18.07 -2.02
N HIS A 284 6.38 17.22 -1.44
CA HIS A 284 6.95 17.45 -0.12
C HIS A 284 7.76 18.74 -0.05
N ALA A 285 8.66 18.95 -1.00
CA ALA A 285 9.48 20.15 -1.05
C ALA A 285 8.62 21.42 -1.17
N LYS A 286 7.58 21.41 -2.03
CA LYS A 286 6.66 22.54 -2.17
C LYS A 286 5.88 22.80 -0.88
N ALA A 287 5.40 21.77 -0.20
CA ALA A 287 4.72 21.90 1.09
C ALA A 287 5.65 22.53 2.16
N TYR A 288 6.91 22.10 2.24
CA TYR A 288 7.88 22.72 3.14
C TYR A 288 8.18 24.19 2.83
N ARG A 289 8.14 24.61 1.57
CA ARG A 289 8.34 26.02 1.18
C ARG A 289 7.14 26.91 1.51
N GLU A 290 5.92 26.38 1.39
CA GLU A 290 4.72 27.22 1.31
C GLU A 290 3.76 27.08 2.51
N LEU A 291 3.82 25.96 3.26
CA LEU A 291 2.92 25.73 4.39
C LEU A 291 3.61 26.07 5.71
N GLN A 292 2.98 26.96 6.45
CA GLN A 292 3.47 27.34 7.78
C GLN A 292 3.30 26.19 8.77
N GLY A 293 4.32 25.92 9.60
CA GLY A 293 4.30 24.85 10.60
C GLY A 293 4.49 23.45 10.01
N CYS A 294 4.81 23.33 8.71
CA CYS A 294 5.12 22.07 8.07
C CYS A 294 6.54 21.61 8.44
N ASN A 295 6.65 20.72 9.45
CA ASN A 295 7.92 20.11 9.85
C ASN A 295 7.97 18.61 9.54
N ALA A 296 6.83 17.97 9.30
CA ALA A 296 6.71 16.59 8.87
C ALA A 296 5.55 16.44 7.87
N ILE A 297 5.67 15.45 6.98
CA ILE A 297 4.62 15.04 6.02
C ILE A 297 4.51 13.52 6.04
N VAL A 298 3.28 13.04 6.04
CA VAL A 298 2.93 11.61 5.94
C VAL A 298 1.94 11.42 4.81
N GLN A 299 2.26 10.53 3.87
CA GLN A 299 1.34 10.08 2.84
C GLN A 299 0.90 8.64 3.14
N THR A 300 -0.40 8.42 3.24
CA THR A 300 -0.99 7.11 3.55
C THR A 300 -1.67 6.47 2.34
N ARG A 301 -1.82 5.14 2.40
CA ARG A 301 -2.56 4.32 1.45
C ARG A 301 -3.54 3.38 2.17
N SER A 302 -4.04 3.81 3.34
CA SER A 302 -4.95 3.04 4.18
C SER A 302 -6.28 2.74 3.48
N ASN A 303 -6.99 1.72 3.94
CA ASN A 303 -8.14 1.18 3.24
C ASN A 303 -9.28 2.18 3.09
N ALA A 304 -9.81 2.72 4.20
CA ALA A 304 -10.97 3.61 4.13
C ALA A 304 -10.65 4.92 3.40
N MET A 305 -9.47 5.52 3.64
CA MET A 305 -9.03 6.69 2.87
C MET A 305 -8.90 6.40 1.38
N SER A 306 -8.51 5.17 1.01
CA SER A 306 -8.45 4.75 -0.39
C SER A 306 -9.84 4.57 -1.01
N VAL A 307 -10.88 4.20 -0.24
CA VAL A 307 -12.27 4.22 -0.72
C VAL A 307 -12.66 5.64 -1.13
N PHE A 308 -12.41 6.63 -0.26
CA PHE A 308 -12.68 8.03 -0.58
C PHE A 308 -11.84 8.54 -1.77
N ALA A 309 -10.58 8.13 -1.86
CA ALA A 309 -9.71 8.46 -3.00
C ALA A 309 -10.22 7.87 -4.32
N ALA A 310 -10.69 6.62 -4.31
CA ALA A 310 -11.29 5.95 -5.48
C ALA A 310 -12.59 6.60 -5.93
N CYS A 311 -13.36 7.15 -4.98
CA CYS A 311 -14.64 7.86 -5.23
C CYS A 311 -14.45 9.36 -5.48
N LYS A 312 -13.22 9.88 -5.39
CA LYS A 312 -12.90 11.33 -5.48
C LYS A 312 -13.74 12.17 -4.51
N ALA A 313 -13.93 11.68 -3.30
CA ALA A 313 -14.77 12.29 -2.29
C ALA A 313 -13.97 12.74 -1.07
N GLY A 314 -14.28 13.92 -0.54
CA GLY A 314 -13.86 14.36 0.78
C GLY A 314 -14.95 14.08 1.81
N PHE A 315 -14.67 14.35 3.08
CA PHE A 315 -15.66 14.22 4.15
C PHE A 315 -15.41 15.18 5.31
N VAL A 316 -16.50 15.47 6.03
CA VAL A 316 -16.48 16.31 7.24
C VAL A 316 -16.15 15.45 8.45
N LEU A 317 -15.24 15.93 9.29
CA LEU A 317 -14.91 15.26 10.54
C LEU A 317 -15.94 15.48 11.65
N GLY A 318 -16.84 16.46 11.47
CA GLY A 318 -17.86 16.85 12.45
C GLY A 318 -17.39 18.00 13.33
N THR A 319 -17.79 17.99 14.60
CA THR A 319 -17.40 19.03 15.57
C THR A 319 -16.46 18.43 16.63
N GLY A 320 -15.44 19.18 17.06
CA GLY A 320 -14.56 18.82 18.16
C GLY A 320 -13.12 18.58 17.77
N GLY A 321 -12.31 18.07 18.69
CA GLY A 321 -10.85 18.10 18.69
C GLY A 321 -10.12 17.77 17.38
N LEU A 322 -10.55 16.75 16.64
CA LEU A 322 -9.86 16.40 15.38
C LEU A 322 -10.09 17.45 14.29
N THR A 323 -11.34 17.93 14.15
CA THR A 323 -11.68 19.01 13.21
C THR A 323 -10.96 20.32 13.57
N ASP A 324 -10.87 20.62 14.88
CA ASP A 324 -10.17 21.82 15.35
C ASP A 324 -8.66 21.75 15.07
N LEU A 325 -8.09 20.53 15.00
CA LEU A 325 -6.67 20.32 14.72
C LEU A 325 -6.34 20.37 13.23
N ILE A 326 -7.15 19.78 12.37
CA ILE A 326 -6.79 19.56 10.97
C ILE A 326 -7.79 20.12 9.94
N GLY A 327 -8.96 20.60 10.37
CA GLY A 327 -10.06 20.95 9.46
C GLY A 327 -10.74 19.69 8.89
N ASP A 328 -11.59 19.88 7.90
CA ASP A 328 -12.21 18.79 7.17
C ASP A 328 -11.23 18.14 6.20
N VAL A 329 -11.49 16.87 5.83
CA VAL A 329 -10.66 16.15 4.87
C VAL A 329 -11.17 16.47 3.45
N MET A 330 -10.46 17.37 2.79
CA MET A 330 -10.77 17.85 1.44
C MET A 330 -10.18 16.91 0.39
N VAL A 331 -10.78 16.89 -0.81
CA VAL A 331 -10.22 16.20 -1.98
C VAL A 331 -9.55 17.21 -2.91
N THR A 332 -8.37 16.88 -3.43
CA THR A 332 -7.65 17.72 -4.39
C THR A 332 -8.17 17.53 -5.82
N ASP A 333 -7.80 18.41 -6.72
CA ASP A 333 -7.84 18.09 -8.13
C ASP A 333 -6.87 16.93 -8.44
N TYR A 334 -7.23 16.11 -9.44
CA TYR A 334 -6.36 15.02 -9.86
C TYR A 334 -5.22 15.54 -10.75
N ALA A 335 -4.01 15.08 -10.46
CA ALA A 335 -2.86 15.17 -11.34
C ALA A 335 -1.98 13.92 -11.19
N GLU A 336 -1.12 13.63 -12.19
CA GLU A 336 -0.24 12.47 -12.15
C GLU A 336 0.79 12.58 -11.01
N PRO A 337 1.10 11.46 -10.33
CA PRO A 337 2.15 11.41 -9.30
C PRO A 337 3.50 11.92 -9.79
N GLY A 338 4.20 12.64 -8.91
CA GLY A 338 5.54 13.18 -9.20
C GLY A 338 5.56 14.40 -10.11
N THR A 339 4.42 15.05 -10.35
CA THR A 339 4.32 16.25 -11.18
C THR A 339 4.20 17.55 -10.36
N ASP A 340 4.54 18.68 -10.97
CA ASP A 340 4.33 20.00 -10.40
C ASP A 340 2.85 20.29 -10.20
N GLU A 341 2.00 19.80 -11.10
CA GLU A 341 0.56 19.94 -11.05
C GLU A 341 -0.02 19.26 -9.80
N LEU A 342 0.44 18.04 -9.46
CA LEU A 342 0.05 17.38 -8.22
C LEU A 342 0.54 18.15 -7.00
N ALA A 343 1.78 18.60 -7.01
CA ALA A 343 2.35 19.38 -5.91
C ALA A 343 1.55 20.67 -5.67
N GLU A 344 1.13 21.38 -6.73
CA GLU A 344 0.28 22.58 -6.63
C GLU A 344 -1.12 22.24 -6.11
N ALA A 345 -1.79 21.21 -6.64
CA ALA A 345 -3.12 20.81 -6.22
C ALA A 345 -3.16 20.44 -4.73
N VAL A 346 -2.18 19.65 -4.27
CA VAL A 346 -2.07 19.25 -2.86
C VAL A 346 -1.79 20.45 -1.97
N VAL A 347 -0.78 21.27 -2.26
CA VAL A 347 -0.40 22.39 -1.42
C VAL A 347 -1.50 23.46 -1.39
N SER A 348 -2.17 23.72 -2.51
CA SER A 348 -3.31 24.65 -2.57
C SER A 348 -4.44 24.19 -1.64
N THR A 349 -4.78 22.91 -1.62
CA THR A 349 -5.79 22.33 -0.73
C THR A 349 -5.35 22.42 0.74
N LEU A 350 -4.09 22.06 1.02
CA LEU A 350 -3.53 22.06 2.38
C LEU A 350 -3.35 23.47 3.01
N ARG A 351 -3.51 24.55 2.26
CA ARG A 351 -3.57 25.91 2.84
C ARG A 351 -4.80 26.14 3.71
N SER A 352 -5.87 25.35 3.51
CA SER A 352 -7.13 25.47 4.27
C SER A 352 -7.36 24.33 5.28
N THR A 353 -6.57 23.29 5.19
CA THR A 353 -6.70 22.07 6.03
C THR A 353 -5.33 21.42 6.22
N HIS A 354 -5.16 20.52 7.20
CA HIS A 354 -3.91 19.79 7.42
C HIS A 354 -3.93 18.37 6.86
N ALA A 355 -5.05 17.96 6.21
CA ALA A 355 -5.20 16.66 5.58
C ALA A 355 -5.99 16.79 4.28
N CYS A 356 -5.56 16.09 3.24
CA CYS A 356 -6.32 16.01 1.99
C CYS A 356 -6.24 14.62 1.37
N ILE A 357 -7.25 14.30 0.55
CA ILE A 357 -7.31 13.12 -0.29
C ILE A 357 -6.81 13.48 -1.68
N ILE A 358 -5.90 12.66 -2.20
CA ILE A 358 -5.48 12.70 -3.60
C ILE A 358 -6.30 11.64 -4.34
N PRO A 359 -7.11 12.02 -5.36
CA PRO A 359 -7.88 11.06 -6.15
C PRO A 359 -7.03 9.91 -6.67
N HIS A 360 -7.53 8.67 -6.58
CA HIS A 360 -6.87 7.44 -6.99
C HIS A 360 -5.61 7.04 -6.22
N HIS A 361 -5.12 7.90 -5.30
CA HIS A 361 -3.79 7.80 -4.73
C HIS A 361 -3.80 7.46 -3.22
N GLY A 362 -4.53 8.22 -2.40
CA GLY A 362 -4.57 8.07 -0.94
C GLY A 362 -4.73 9.40 -0.26
N ALA A 363 -4.10 9.58 0.92
CA ALA A 363 -4.20 10.82 1.68
C ALA A 363 -2.83 11.36 2.09
N VAL A 364 -2.75 12.69 2.26
CA VAL A 364 -1.56 13.41 2.71
C VAL A 364 -1.91 14.20 3.96
N PHE A 365 -0.99 14.19 4.92
CA PHE A 365 -1.05 14.91 6.18
C PHE A 365 0.23 15.70 6.38
N TYR A 366 0.13 16.94 6.88
CA TYR A 366 1.30 17.70 7.28
C TYR A 366 1.13 18.33 8.66
N GLY A 367 2.23 18.55 9.36
CA GLY A 367 2.20 19.13 10.71
C GLY A 367 3.54 19.16 11.42
N PRO A 368 3.52 19.20 12.78
CA PRO A 368 4.70 19.49 13.57
C PRO A 368 5.68 18.31 13.71
N SER A 369 5.22 17.05 13.69
CA SER A 369 6.06 15.87 13.84
C SER A 369 5.38 14.61 13.30
N LEU A 370 6.16 13.55 13.01
CA LEU A 370 5.65 12.25 12.56
C LEU A 370 4.75 11.59 13.59
N ASP A 371 5.09 11.63 14.88
CA ASP A 371 4.25 11.06 15.96
C ASP A 371 2.82 11.63 15.93
N VAL A 372 2.71 12.95 15.81
CA VAL A 372 1.42 13.64 15.75
C VAL A 372 0.67 13.25 14.48
N LEU A 373 1.37 13.18 13.35
CA LEU A 373 0.74 12.88 12.05
C LEU A 373 0.27 11.44 11.95
N LEU A 374 0.99 10.45 12.48
CA LEU A 374 0.53 9.07 12.48
C LEU A 374 -0.70 8.88 13.38
N ALA A 375 -0.74 9.53 14.55
CA ALA A 375 -1.92 9.50 15.41
C ALA A 375 -3.15 10.15 14.75
N ILE A 376 -2.95 11.27 14.05
CA ILE A 376 -4.01 11.93 13.28
C ILE A 376 -4.47 11.06 12.12
N ALA A 377 -3.55 10.49 11.34
CA ALA A 377 -3.87 9.63 10.21
C ALA A 377 -4.69 8.40 10.62
N GLU A 378 -4.32 7.77 11.75
CA GLU A 378 -5.07 6.65 12.33
C GLU A 378 -6.50 7.09 12.77
N ALA A 379 -6.62 8.23 13.45
CA ALA A 379 -7.92 8.75 13.86
C ALA A 379 -8.82 9.12 12.65
N VAL A 380 -8.22 9.67 11.58
CA VAL A 380 -8.94 9.98 10.33
C VAL A 380 -9.36 8.71 9.61
N GLU A 381 -8.49 7.68 9.54
CA GLU A 381 -8.83 6.37 8.98
C GLU A 381 -10.01 5.74 9.72
N LEU A 382 -10.01 5.74 11.07
CA LEU A 382 -11.11 5.24 11.88
C LEU A 382 -12.42 6.02 11.63
N LYS A 383 -12.33 7.35 11.48
CA LYS A 383 -13.50 8.16 11.15
C LYS A 383 -14.04 7.84 9.76
N ALA A 384 -13.16 7.69 8.77
CA ALA A 384 -13.54 7.29 7.41
C ALA A 384 -14.24 5.92 7.39
N ARG A 385 -13.71 4.94 8.13
CA ARG A 385 -14.35 3.62 8.32
C ARG A 385 -15.75 3.74 8.92
N ASN A 386 -15.91 4.53 9.95
CA ASN A 386 -17.22 4.73 10.59
C ASN A 386 -18.24 5.32 9.62
N ILE A 387 -17.86 6.29 8.78
CA ILE A 387 -18.74 6.85 7.75
C ILE A 387 -19.20 5.76 6.79
N LEU A 388 -18.26 4.93 6.26
CA LEU A 388 -18.59 3.84 5.35
C LEU A 388 -19.45 2.75 5.99
N MET A 389 -19.31 2.48 7.28
CA MET A 389 -20.13 1.50 8.02
C MET A 389 -21.53 2.04 8.32
N PHE A 390 -21.67 3.31 8.70
CA PHE A 390 -22.95 3.95 8.96
C PHE A 390 -23.84 3.93 7.71
N ASP A 391 -23.28 4.28 6.57
CA ASP A 391 -24.03 4.30 5.31
C ASP A 391 -24.37 2.89 4.81
N SER A 392 -23.68 1.83 5.28
CA SER A 392 -24.00 0.45 4.93
C SER A 392 -25.28 -0.10 5.57
N GLY A 393 -25.96 0.67 6.42
CA GLY A 393 -27.22 0.29 7.05
C GLY A 393 -27.08 -0.84 8.09
N ILE A 394 -25.87 -1.12 8.56
CA ILE A 394 -25.61 -2.03 9.68
C ILE A 394 -26.12 -1.29 10.95
N PRO A 395 -27.13 -1.82 11.67
CA PRO A 395 -27.61 -1.17 12.89
C PRO A 395 -26.48 -1.11 13.92
N GLU A 396 -26.31 0.04 14.58
CA GLU A 396 -25.53 0.07 15.83
C GLU A 396 -26.05 -1.03 16.77
N GLU A 397 -25.18 -1.92 17.24
CA GLU A 397 -25.49 -2.70 18.43
C GLU A 397 -25.78 -1.69 19.54
N LYS A 398 -27.04 -1.59 19.93
CA LYS A 398 -27.40 -0.81 21.11
C LYS A 398 -26.69 -1.48 22.29
N GLU A 399 -25.73 -0.81 22.88
CA GLU A 399 -25.28 -1.15 24.23
C GLU A 399 -26.54 -1.08 25.10
N ASP A 400 -27.02 -2.25 25.52
CA ASP A 400 -28.09 -2.36 26.49
C ASP A 400 -27.59 -1.73 27.80
N GLU A 401 -28.29 -0.67 28.26
CA GLU A 401 -28.11 -0.02 29.55
C GLU A 401 -28.28 -0.97 30.75
#